data_d1d34292aa0f44dacf1ad570c56ed722
#
_entry.id   d1d34292aa0f44dacf1ad570c56ed722
#
_cell.length_a   1.000
_cell.length_b   1.000
_cell.length_c   1.000
_cell.angle_alpha   90.00
_cell.angle_beta   90.00
_cell.angle_gamma   90.00
#
_symmetry.space_group_name_H-M   'P 1'
#
loop_
_entity.id
_entity.type
_entity.pdbx_description
1 polymer ?
#
loop_
_entity_poly.entity_id
_entity_poly.type
_entity_poly.pdbx_seq_one_letter_code
_entity_poly.pdbx_strand_id
1 'polypeptide(L)'
;MKSLIFTTFLFLFFVFPLNSETHKKKEYGKYDFYSKCLDDALPRTINNGLVYECSMKSKEKIDNLIQEKISSRGDCDKEGFESHACSLKRSQEAFKTYYQTECTWNKYGNMYSYCEMMLKKDRLKWLDKTFGT
;
A
#
# COMPACT_ATOMS: atom_id res chain seq x y z
N MET A 1 47.25 -37.76 -57.64
CA MET A 1 46.12 -36.79 -57.58
C MET A 1 45.39 -37.05 -56.28
N LYS A 2 45.60 -36.22 -55.25
CA LYS A 2 44.94 -36.34 -53.95
C LYS A 2 44.00 -35.16 -53.81
N SER A 3 42.67 -35.44 -53.81
CA SER A 3 41.65 -34.49 -53.67
C SER A 3 41.52 -34.13 -52.17
N LEU A 4 41.73 -32.85 -51.81
CA LEU A 4 41.54 -32.30 -50.45
C LEU A 4 40.10 -31.80 -50.36
N ILE A 5 39.28 -32.51 -49.61
CA ILE A 5 37.94 -32.09 -49.29
C ILE A 5 38.04 -31.13 -48.08
N PHE A 6 37.79 -29.83 -48.33
CA PHE A 6 37.74 -28.80 -47.31
C PHE A 6 36.32 -28.80 -46.71
N THR A 7 36.19 -29.39 -45.53
CA THR A 7 34.92 -29.36 -44.77
C THR A 7 34.86 -28.06 -44.02
N THR A 8 34.12 -27.08 -44.54
CA THR A 8 33.78 -25.82 -43.86
C THR A 8 32.77 -26.12 -42.78
N PHE A 9 33.22 -26.07 -41.53
CA PHE A 9 32.38 -26.17 -40.33
C PHE A 9 31.70 -24.80 -40.11
N LEU A 10 30.41 -24.73 -40.52
CA LEU A 10 29.59 -23.55 -40.33
C LEU A 10 29.12 -23.49 -38.86
N PHE A 11 29.82 -22.72 -38.03
CA PHE A 11 29.38 -22.40 -36.66
C PHE A 11 28.17 -21.51 -36.76
N LEU A 12 26.99 -22.11 -36.65
CA LEU A 12 25.74 -21.38 -36.38
C LEU A 12 25.77 -20.88 -34.94
N PHE A 13 26.16 -19.60 -34.77
CA PHE A 13 25.95 -18.90 -33.53
C PHE A 13 24.45 -18.73 -33.33
N PHE A 14 23.86 -19.61 -32.53
CA PHE A 14 22.54 -19.37 -31.97
C PHE A 14 22.63 -18.16 -31.01
N VAL A 15 22.33 -17.00 -31.52
CA VAL A 15 22.08 -15.82 -30.70
C VAL A 15 20.73 -16.07 -30.02
N PHE A 16 20.77 -16.58 -28.78
CA PHE A 16 19.61 -16.58 -27.91
C PHE A 16 19.26 -15.12 -27.65
N PRO A 17 18.04 -14.66 -27.97
CA PRO A 17 17.62 -13.35 -27.50
C PRO A 17 17.61 -13.42 -25.96
N LEU A 18 18.48 -12.66 -25.31
CA LEU A 18 18.32 -12.33 -23.91
C LEU A 18 16.96 -11.64 -23.82
N ASN A 19 15.95 -12.38 -23.40
CA ASN A 19 14.70 -11.79 -22.95
C ASN A 19 15.05 -10.93 -21.72
N SER A 20 15.33 -9.68 -21.98
CA SER A 20 15.28 -8.64 -20.98
C SER A 20 13.82 -8.62 -20.50
N GLU A 21 13.53 -9.35 -19.41
CA GLU A 21 12.29 -9.16 -18.69
C GLU A 21 12.26 -7.70 -18.27
N THR A 22 11.61 -6.88 -19.08
CA THR A 22 11.23 -5.54 -18.69
C THR A 22 10.33 -5.71 -17.47
N HIS A 23 10.90 -5.52 -16.28
CA HIS A 23 10.11 -5.40 -15.05
C HIS A 23 9.06 -4.32 -15.28
N LYS A 24 7.86 -4.74 -15.69
CA LYS A 24 6.71 -3.83 -15.75
C LYS A 24 6.59 -3.20 -14.38
N LYS A 25 6.85 -1.89 -14.31
CA LYS A 25 6.70 -1.11 -13.08
C LYS A 25 5.28 -1.34 -12.58
N LYS A 26 5.13 -2.01 -11.44
CA LYS A 26 3.84 -2.34 -10.86
C LYS A 26 3.15 -1.02 -10.49
N GLU A 27 1.97 -0.79 -11.04
CA GLU A 27 1.20 0.39 -10.72
C GLU A 27 0.41 0.14 -9.43
N TYR A 28 0.62 1.01 -8.44
CA TYR A 28 -0.06 0.94 -7.15
C TYR A 28 -1.20 1.95 -7.10
N GLY A 29 -2.31 1.56 -6.50
CA GLY A 29 -3.37 2.50 -6.18
C GLY A 29 -2.89 3.61 -5.23
N LYS A 30 -3.55 4.76 -5.26
CA LYS A 30 -3.17 6.00 -4.52
C LYS A 30 -2.80 5.75 -3.04
N TYR A 31 -3.45 4.81 -2.38
CA TYR A 31 -3.26 4.47 -0.96
C TYR A 31 -2.72 3.07 -0.74
N ASP A 32 -2.03 2.50 -1.72
CA ASP A 32 -1.55 1.12 -1.66
C ASP A 32 -0.12 1.02 -1.08
N PHE A 33 0.11 1.77 -0.01
CA PHE A 33 1.40 1.85 0.68
C PHE A 33 1.89 0.49 1.18
N TYR A 34 0.96 -0.39 1.57
CA TYR A 34 1.28 -1.71 2.08
C TYR A 34 1.88 -2.62 0.99
N SER A 35 1.19 -2.74 -0.15
CA SER A 35 1.69 -3.55 -1.26
C SER A 35 3.03 -3.01 -1.78
N LYS A 36 3.15 -1.67 -1.85
CA LYS A 36 4.42 -1.04 -2.22
C LYS A 36 5.53 -1.37 -1.23
N CYS A 37 5.27 -1.33 0.08
CA CYS A 37 6.24 -1.67 1.11
C CYS A 37 6.73 -3.13 1.00
N LEU A 38 5.81 -4.06 0.73
CA LEU A 38 6.16 -5.47 0.55
C LEU A 38 7.04 -5.67 -0.70
N ASP A 39 6.69 -5.04 -1.80
CA ASP A 39 7.44 -5.15 -3.06
C ASP A 39 8.82 -4.47 -2.95
N ASP A 40 8.91 -3.32 -2.28
CA ASP A 40 10.19 -2.63 -2.01
C ASP A 40 11.13 -3.45 -1.10
N ALA A 41 10.57 -4.37 -0.31
CA ALA A 41 11.33 -5.23 0.58
C ALA A 41 11.91 -6.49 -0.11
N LEU A 42 11.50 -6.79 -1.34
CA LEU A 42 12.06 -7.93 -2.07
C LEU A 42 13.58 -7.73 -2.34
N PRO A 43 14.41 -8.79 -2.29
CA PRO A 43 14.05 -10.21 -2.23
C PRO A 43 13.85 -10.81 -0.82
N ARG A 44 13.60 -10.02 0.22
CA ARG A 44 13.33 -10.56 1.56
C ARG A 44 12.13 -11.49 1.54
N THR A 45 12.22 -12.58 2.28
CA THR A 45 11.08 -13.49 2.44
C THR A 45 9.94 -12.79 3.16
N ILE A 46 8.74 -12.84 2.59
CA ILE A 46 7.54 -12.34 3.24
C ILE A 46 7.23 -13.23 4.45
N ASN A 47 7.33 -12.65 5.64
CA ASN A 47 7.04 -13.29 6.90
C ASN A 47 6.20 -12.36 7.79
N ASN A 48 5.77 -12.85 8.94
CA ASN A 48 4.94 -12.08 9.86
C ASN A 48 5.59 -10.76 10.32
N GLY A 49 6.90 -10.73 10.48
CA GLY A 49 7.65 -9.52 10.84
C GLY A 49 7.56 -8.46 9.76
N LEU A 50 7.74 -8.83 8.49
CA LEU A 50 7.63 -7.92 7.35
C LEU A 50 6.18 -7.44 7.16
N VAL A 51 5.20 -8.34 7.32
CA VAL A 51 3.77 -7.98 7.29
C VAL A 51 3.47 -6.93 8.36
N TYR A 52 3.93 -7.12 9.58
CA TYR A 52 3.78 -6.17 10.67
C TYR A 52 4.45 -4.82 10.36
N GLU A 53 5.72 -4.83 9.95
CA GLU A 53 6.49 -3.64 9.60
C GLU A 53 5.78 -2.81 8.51
N CYS A 54 5.37 -3.46 7.42
CA CYS A 54 4.68 -2.78 6.32
C CYS A 54 3.29 -2.29 6.72
N SER A 55 2.57 -3.01 7.58
CA SER A 55 1.28 -2.58 8.11
C SER A 55 1.43 -1.33 8.97
N MET A 56 2.44 -1.27 9.86
CA MET A 56 2.69 -0.12 10.72
C MET A 56 3.09 1.12 9.91
N LYS A 57 4.03 1.00 8.97
CA LYS A 57 4.45 2.11 8.09
C LYS A 57 3.29 2.64 7.24
N SER A 58 2.46 1.75 6.74
CA SER A 58 1.30 2.13 5.92
C SER A 58 0.22 2.79 6.76
N LYS A 59 -0.03 2.28 7.97
CA LYS A 59 -0.97 2.85 8.93
C LYS A 59 -0.59 4.29 9.29
N GLU A 60 0.67 4.55 9.60
CA GLU A 60 1.17 5.90 9.92
C GLU A 60 0.92 6.89 8.78
N LYS A 61 1.24 6.51 7.54
CA LYS A 61 0.97 7.35 6.37
C LYS A 61 -0.51 7.62 6.17
N ILE A 62 -1.35 6.62 6.35
CA ILE A 62 -2.81 6.75 6.22
C ILE A 62 -3.36 7.65 7.32
N ASP A 63 -2.90 7.50 8.57
CA ASP A 63 -3.31 8.35 9.69
C ASP A 63 -2.98 9.82 9.45
N ASN A 64 -1.78 10.11 8.96
CA ASN A 64 -1.37 11.47 8.61
C ASN A 64 -2.28 12.07 7.53
N LEU A 65 -2.61 11.32 6.49
CA LEU A 65 -3.52 11.77 5.43
C LEU A 65 -4.96 11.97 5.94
N ILE A 66 -5.46 11.11 6.83
CA ILE A 66 -6.77 11.29 7.47
C ILE A 66 -6.78 12.57 8.30
N GLN A 67 -5.75 12.79 9.12
CA GLN A 67 -5.64 13.99 9.94
C GLN A 67 -5.56 15.27 9.10
N GLU A 68 -4.77 15.26 8.05
CA GLU A 68 -4.67 16.37 7.09
C GLU A 68 -6.04 16.70 6.49
N LYS A 69 -6.78 15.71 6.01
CA LYS A 69 -8.11 15.90 5.43
C LYS A 69 -9.13 16.43 6.44
N ILE A 70 -9.10 15.96 7.68
CA ILE A 70 -10.00 16.43 8.73
C ILE A 70 -9.64 17.86 9.12
N SER A 71 -8.34 18.15 9.32
CA SER A 71 -7.86 19.49 9.73
C SER A 71 -8.14 20.54 8.66
N SER A 72 -8.07 20.19 7.38
CA SER A 72 -8.35 21.12 6.28
C SER A 72 -9.80 21.60 6.22
N ARG A 73 -10.71 21.00 7.00
CA ARG A 73 -12.14 21.37 7.05
C ARG A 73 -12.47 22.42 8.10
N GLY A 74 -11.47 22.91 8.81
CA GLY A 74 -11.60 23.98 9.81
C GLY A 74 -11.70 23.45 11.23
N ASP A 75 -11.79 24.41 12.16
CA ASP A 75 -11.85 24.12 13.58
C ASP A 75 -13.27 23.93 14.08
N CYS A 76 -13.39 23.06 15.09
CA CYS A 76 -14.65 22.74 15.76
C CYS A 76 -14.96 23.69 16.92
N ASP A 77 -14.23 24.80 17.06
CA ASP A 77 -14.25 25.62 18.30
C ASP A 77 -15.30 26.75 18.31
N LYS A 78 -16.15 26.82 17.28
CA LYS A 78 -17.19 27.86 17.24
C LYS A 78 -18.46 27.36 17.87
N GLU A 79 -18.75 27.95 19.04
CA GLU A 79 -20.01 27.80 19.77
C GLU A 79 -21.23 28.06 18.87
N GLY A 80 -22.19 27.16 18.93
CA GLY A 80 -23.57 27.40 18.55
C GLY A 80 -24.10 26.78 17.27
N PHE A 81 -23.27 26.24 16.37
CA PHE A 81 -23.73 25.47 15.22
C PHE A 81 -22.86 24.23 15.04
N GLU A 82 -23.52 23.10 14.84
CA GLU A 82 -22.85 21.85 14.50
C GLU A 82 -22.21 21.98 13.11
N SER A 83 -21.01 22.56 13.08
CA SER A 83 -20.29 22.71 11.81
C SER A 83 -19.96 21.34 11.21
N HIS A 84 -19.89 21.26 9.90
CA HIS A 84 -19.46 20.04 9.23
C HIS A 84 -18.10 19.53 9.74
N ALA A 85 -17.22 20.43 10.21
CA ALA A 85 -15.95 20.09 10.83
C ALA A 85 -16.15 19.35 12.17
N CYS A 86 -17.10 19.79 13.01
CA CYS A 86 -17.41 19.12 14.27
C CYS A 86 -18.01 17.73 14.04
N SER A 87 -18.97 17.62 13.13
CA SER A 87 -19.57 16.34 12.77
C SER A 87 -18.53 15.37 12.20
N LEU A 88 -17.57 15.86 11.41
CA LEU A 88 -16.48 15.06 10.86
C LEU A 88 -15.52 14.59 11.96
N LYS A 89 -15.14 15.46 12.92
CA LYS A 89 -14.32 15.07 14.08
C LYS A 89 -15.01 14.00 14.92
N ARG A 90 -16.29 14.15 15.25
CA ARG A 90 -17.08 13.13 15.98
C ARG A 90 -17.15 11.82 15.21
N SER A 91 -17.39 11.88 13.90
CA SER A 91 -17.38 10.71 13.03
C SER A 91 -16.02 10.01 13.03
N GLN A 92 -14.91 10.76 13.13
CA GLN A 92 -13.59 10.18 13.21
C GLN A 92 -13.34 9.49 14.57
N GLU A 93 -13.81 10.05 15.67
CA GLU A 93 -13.71 9.41 16.99
C GLU A 93 -14.56 8.13 17.05
N ALA A 94 -15.77 8.16 16.52
CA ALA A 94 -16.61 6.97 16.41
C ALA A 94 -15.93 5.88 15.53
N PHE A 95 -15.33 6.29 14.43
CA PHE A 95 -14.57 5.37 13.57
C PHE A 95 -13.36 4.78 14.30
N LYS A 96 -12.66 5.56 15.13
CA LYS A 96 -11.55 5.08 15.95
C LYS A 96 -12.02 3.98 16.92
N THR A 97 -13.11 4.19 17.60
CA THR A 97 -13.70 3.18 18.48
C THR A 97 -14.09 1.92 17.70
N TYR A 98 -14.69 2.10 16.52
CA TYR A 98 -15.09 0.99 15.65
C TYR A 98 -13.90 0.12 15.24
N TYR A 99 -12.84 0.68 14.66
CA TYR A 99 -11.73 -0.15 14.19
C TYR A 99 -10.95 -0.81 15.34
N GLN A 100 -10.85 -0.13 16.49
CA GLN A 100 -10.24 -0.72 17.68
C GLN A 100 -11.02 -1.93 18.17
N THR A 101 -12.34 -1.85 18.18
CA THR A 101 -13.22 -2.97 18.57
C THR A 101 -13.19 -4.07 17.53
N GLU A 102 -13.35 -3.72 16.26
CA GLU A 102 -13.40 -4.67 15.15
C GLU A 102 -12.11 -5.48 15.02
N CYS A 103 -10.94 -4.86 15.22
CA CYS A 103 -9.67 -5.55 15.10
C CYS A 103 -9.23 -6.29 16.38
N THR A 104 -9.95 -6.15 17.50
CA THR A 104 -9.56 -6.74 18.78
C THR A 104 -9.51 -8.29 18.75
N TRP A 105 -10.37 -8.94 17.98
CA TRP A 105 -10.36 -10.40 17.81
C TRP A 105 -9.08 -10.90 17.12
N ASN A 106 -8.34 -10.05 16.41
CA ASN A 106 -7.04 -10.35 15.81
C ASN A 106 -5.84 -10.03 16.73
N LYS A 107 -6.09 -9.73 18.01
CA LYS A 107 -5.10 -9.21 18.95
C LYS A 107 -3.90 -10.16 19.19
N TYR A 108 -4.07 -11.44 18.97
CA TYR A 108 -3.04 -12.45 19.22
C TYR A 108 -2.11 -12.73 18.05
N GLY A 109 -1.99 -11.80 17.12
CA GLY A 109 -1.09 -11.96 15.99
C GLY A 109 -0.74 -10.62 15.32
N ASN A 110 0.15 -10.69 14.34
CA ASN A 110 0.55 -9.54 13.52
C ASN A 110 -0.60 -8.99 12.67
N MET A 111 -1.76 -9.65 12.71
CA MET A 111 -2.95 -9.30 11.93
C MET A 111 -3.72 -8.10 12.50
N TYR A 112 -3.51 -7.74 13.78
CA TYR A 112 -4.17 -6.55 14.36
C TYR A 112 -3.79 -5.28 13.59
N SER A 113 -2.49 -5.05 13.42
CA SER A 113 -2.00 -3.86 12.69
C SER A 113 -2.42 -3.86 11.23
N TYR A 114 -2.49 -5.02 10.60
CA TYR A 114 -3.01 -5.17 9.24
C TYR A 114 -4.51 -4.84 9.16
N CYS A 115 -5.32 -5.35 10.08
CA CYS A 115 -6.74 -5.06 10.18
C CYS A 115 -6.99 -3.55 10.33
N GLU A 116 -6.33 -2.90 11.29
CA GLU A 116 -6.44 -1.45 11.47
C GLU A 116 -6.04 -0.68 10.19
N MET A 117 -4.93 -1.06 9.58
CA MET A 117 -4.44 -0.43 8.35
C MET A 117 -5.47 -0.52 7.23
N MET A 118 -6.11 -1.69 7.04
CA MET A 118 -7.12 -1.89 6.01
C MET A 118 -8.37 -1.03 6.24
N LEU A 119 -8.91 -1.01 7.46
CA LEU A 119 -10.08 -0.19 7.80
C LEU A 119 -9.79 1.31 7.65
N LYS A 120 -8.63 1.76 8.07
CA LYS A 120 -8.19 3.16 7.90
C LYS A 120 -8.00 3.52 6.43
N LYS A 121 -7.47 2.62 5.60
CA LYS A 121 -7.36 2.82 4.15
C LYS A 121 -8.74 3.02 3.52
N ASP A 122 -9.73 2.25 3.92
CA ASP A 122 -11.09 2.39 3.41
C ASP A 122 -11.77 3.69 3.93
N ARG A 123 -11.51 4.09 5.16
CA ARG A 123 -11.92 5.40 5.68
C ARG A 123 -11.32 6.55 4.85
N LEU A 124 -10.03 6.48 4.53
CA LEU A 124 -9.36 7.49 3.72
C LEU A 124 -9.95 7.60 2.32
N LYS A 125 -10.24 6.46 1.67
CA LYS A 125 -10.94 6.44 0.38
C LYS A 125 -12.32 7.08 0.47
N TRP A 126 -13.06 6.79 1.55
CA TRP A 126 -14.36 7.40 1.77
C TRP A 126 -14.25 8.93 1.94
N LEU A 127 -13.29 9.41 2.72
CA LEU A 127 -13.02 10.84 2.88
C LEU A 127 -12.68 11.51 1.54
N ASP A 128 -11.87 10.88 0.70
CA ASP A 128 -11.55 11.36 -0.64
C ASP A 128 -12.80 11.45 -1.52
N LYS A 129 -13.61 10.40 -1.54
CA LYS A 129 -14.84 10.38 -2.34
C LYS A 129 -15.84 11.44 -1.89
N THR A 130 -15.92 11.70 -0.58
CA THR A 130 -16.93 12.59 0.01
C THR A 130 -16.52 14.06 -0.10
N PHE A 131 -15.23 14.35 0.06
CA PHE A 131 -14.75 15.73 0.17
C PHE A 131 -13.82 16.16 -0.95
N GLY A 132 -13.53 15.30 -1.90
CA GLY A 132 -12.59 15.54 -2.99
C GLY A 132 -11.12 15.45 -2.55
N THR A 133 -10.25 15.52 -3.53
CA THR A 133 -8.79 15.57 -3.34
C THR A 133 -8.32 17.01 -3.30
#